data_524f382547f857bbc59f7d306e7364ac
#
_entry.id   524f382547f857bbc59f7d306e7364ac
#
_cell.length_a   1.000
_cell.length_b   1.000
_cell.length_c   1.000
_cell.angle_alpha   90.00
_cell.angle_beta   90.00
_cell.angle_gamma   90.00
#
_symmetry.space_group_name_H-M   'P 1'
#
loop_
_entity.id
_entity.type
_entity.pdbx_description
1 polymer ?
#
loop_
_entity_poly.entity_id
_entity_poly.type
_entity_poly.pdbx_seq_one_letter_code
_entity_poly.pdbx_strand_id
1 'polypeptide(L)'
;MKIRKLGLGIIGASLLVLTGFVSPSAAGVNVNVGVFAPLPPLVFPAPPPVVVIPGTYVYGVPDAQVDVLFYHGYWWRPYEGRWYRSPRYDGSWRYFPSERVPRVVRELPPEYRHYRPANGRISHEEFRRNWKGWERDRHWDKHEDRRDRGDRGDRGEGHRGR
;
A
#
# COMPACT_ATOMS: atom_id res chain seq x y z
N MET A 1 31.86 90.08 -43.39
CA MET A 1 30.56 89.34 -43.34
C MET A 1 30.91 87.92 -42.79
N LYS A 2 30.59 87.66 -41.49
CA LYS A 2 31.05 86.44 -40.72
C LYS A 2 29.91 85.45 -40.68
N ILE A 3 30.19 84.27 -41.23
CA ILE A 3 29.25 83.16 -41.18
C ILE A 3 29.63 82.29 -39.95
N ARG A 4 28.72 82.22 -39.00
CA ARG A 4 28.86 81.36 -37.80
C ARG A 4 28.31 79.95 -38.12
N LYS A 5 29.17 78.93 -38.03
CA LYS A 5 28.76 77.56 -38.15
C LYS A 5 28.26 77.08 -36.81
N LEU A 6 26.97 76.66 -36.80
CA LEU A 6 26.37 75.97 -35.65
C LEU A 6 26.78 74.48 -35.70
N GLY A 7 27.46 74.01 -34.68
CA GLY A 7 27.75 72.59 -34.50
C GLY A 7 26.55 71.88 -33.89
N LEU A 8 26.05 70.85 -34.57
CA LEU A 8 24.97 69.98 -34.10
C LEU A 8 25.61 68.81 -33.34
N GLY A 9 25.50 68.80 -32.02
CA GLY A 9 25.94 67.66 -31.20
C GLY A 9 24.94 66.52 -31.24
N ILE A 10 25.34 65.36 -31.71
CA ILE A 10 24.55 64.15 -31.67
C ILE A 10 24.82 63.44 -30.33
N ILE A 11 23.81 63.43 -29.44
CA ILE A 11 23.83 62.68 -28.20
C ILE A 11 23.36 61.27 -28.56
N GLY A 12 24.34 60.32 -28.66
CA GLY A 12 24.00 58.89 -28.83
C GLY A 12 23.53 58.31 -27.48
N ALA A 13 22.25 57.99 -27.37
CA ALA A 13 21.73 57.24 -26.28
C ALA A 13 22.00 55.74 -26.53
N SER A 14 23.00 55.18 -25.85
CA SER A 14 23.22 53.73 -25.86
C SER A 14 22.17 53.05 -24.99
N LEU A 15 21.21 52.38 -25.66
CA LEU A 15 20.21 51.53 -24.97
C LEU A 15 20.85 50.17 -24.70
N LEU A 16 21.28 49.94 -23.46
CA LEU A 16 21.81 48.66 -22.99
C LEU A 16 20.63 47.71 -22.78
N VAL A 17 20.34 46.82 -23.74
CA VAL A 17 19.40 45.75 -23.62
C VAL A 17 20.02 44.62 -22.79
N LEU A 18 19.67 44.54 -21.48
CA LEU A 18 19.98 43.39 -20.65
C LEU A 18 19.02 42.26 -21.06
N THR A 19 19.46 41.38 -21.94
CA THR A 19 18.79 40.09 -22.17
C THR A 19 19.13 39.18 -20.99
N GLY A 20 18.22 39.11 -20.02
CA GLY A 20 18.29 38.10 -18.94
C GLY A 20 18.12 36.71 -19.53
N PHE A 21 19.16 35.91 -19.50
CA PHE A 21 19.08 34.48 -19.78
C PHE A 21 18.33 33.81 -18.62
N VAL A 22 17.05 33.55 -18.79
CA VAL A 22 16.30 32.67 -17.91
C VAL A 22 16.73 31.25 -18.22
N SER A 23 17.66 30.71 -17.44
CA SER A 23 17.99 29.29 -17.50
C SER A 23 16.77 28.49 -17.01
N PRO A 24 16.19 27.61 -17.83
CA PRO A 24 15.18 26.69 -17.34
C PRO A 24 15.84 25.77 -16.31
N SER A 25 15.48 25.90 -15.03
CA SER A 25 15.80 24.91 -14.02
C SER A 25 15.03 23.65 -14.39
N ALA A 26 15.66 22.75 -15.13
CA ALA A 26 15.17 21.40 -15.27
C ALA A 26 15.26 20.75 -13.88
N ALA A 27 14.16 20.76 -13.15
CA ALA A 27 13.99 19.89 -12.00
C ALA A 27 14.07 18.46 -12.55
N GLY A 28 15.25 17.87 -12.56
CA GLY A 28 15.47 16.50 -12.93
C GLY A 28 14.70 15.61 -11.95
N VAL A 29 13.52 15.16 -12.35
CA VAL A 29 12.87 14.05 -11.68
C VAL A 29 13.75 12.84 -11.93
N ASN A 30 14.62 12.50 -10.98
CA ASN A 30 15.33 11.23 -10.99
C ASN A 30 14.31 10.11 -10.82
N VAL A 31 13.70 9.69 -11.93
CA VAL A 31 12.97 8.44 -12.01
C VAL A 31 14.03 7.36 -12.01
N ASN A 32 14.37 6.89 -10.81
CA ASN A 32 15.22 5.73 -10.65
C ASN A 32 14.39 4.51 -11.09
N VAL A 33 14.36 4.26 -12.39
CA VAL A 33 13.80 3.04 -12.98
C VAL A 33 14.82 1.95 -12.72
N GLY A 34 14.88 1.47 -11.47
CA GLY A 34 15.62 0.25 -11.19
C GLY A 34 15.07 -0.85 -12.10
N VAL A 35 15.93 -1.51 -12.85
CA VAL A 35 15.57 -2.72 -13.61
C VAL A 35 15.26 -3.78 -12.56
N PHE A 36 13.99 -3.86 -12.17
CA PHE A 36 13.52 -4.83 -11.20
C PHE A 36 13.27 -6.16 -11.93
N ALA A 37 13.67 -7.26 -11.32
CA ALA A 37 13.22 -8.56 -11.78
C ALA A 37 11.68 -8.53 -11.89
N PRO A 38 11.12 -9.00 -13.00
CA PRO A 38 9.68 -8.99 -13.18
C PRO A 38 9.03 -9.81 -12.07
N LEU A 39 7.98 -9.27 -11.47
CA LEU A 39 7.20 -9.99 -10.47
C LEU A 39 6.65 -11.29 -11.08
N PRO A 40 6.96 -12.47 -10.54
CA PRO A 40 6.46 -13.72 -11.08
C PRO A 40 4.93 -13.71 -11.17
N PRO A 41 4.34 -14.22 -12.25
CA PRO A 41 2.90 -14.30 -12.37
C PRO A 41 2.31 -15.12 -11.22
N LEU A 42 1.16 -14.70 -10.73
CA LEU A 42 0.41 -15.40 -9.71
C LEU A 42 -0.86 -15.96 -10.37
N VAL A 43 -0.94 -17.27 -10.43
CA VAL A 43 -2.07 -17.96 -11.06
C VAL A 43 -2.86 -18.70 -10.00
N PHE A 44 -4.14 -18.40 -9.90
CA PHE A 44 -5.09 -19.16 -9.11
C PHE A 44 -6.05 -19.88 -10.07
N PRO A 45 -6.25 -21.20 -9.91
CA PRO A 45 -7.19 -21.95 -10.75
C PRO A 45 -8.64 -21.51 -10.56
N ALA A 46 -8.95 -20.91 -9.41
CA ALA A 46 -10.24 -20.29 -9.07
C ALA A 46 -10.01 -19.11 -8.13
N PRO A 47 -11.02 -18.22 -7.95
CA PRO A 47 -10.93 -17.14 -6.97
C PRO A 47 -10.58 -17.69 -5.57
N PRO A 48 -9.47 -17.28 -4.96
CA PRO A 48 -8.99 -17.89 -3.73
C PRO A 48 -9.89 -17.51 -2.54
N PRO A 49 -10.15 -18.46 -1.63
CA PRO A 49 -10.72 -18.12 -0.33
C PRO A 49 -9.73 -17.33 0.49
N VAL A 50 -10.21 -16.64 1.49
CA VAL A 50 -9.36 -15.88 2.41
C VAL A 50 -9.60 -16.27 3.86
N VAL A 51 -8.64 -15.93 4.72
CA VAL A 51 -8.75 -16.03 6.16
C VAL A 51 -8.44 -14.66 6.77
N VAL A 52 -9.16 -14.26 7.81
CA VAL A 52 -8.81 -13.04 8.54
C VAL A 52 -7.65 -13.32 9.49
N ILE A 53 -6.67 -12.44 9.52
CA ILE A 53 -5.55 -12.52 10.45
C ILE A 53 -5.98 -11.91 11.80
N PRO A 54 -5.87 -12.64 12.93
CA PRO A 54 -6.34 -12.17 14.23
C PRO A 54 -5.79 -10.81 14.64
N GLY A 55 -6.58 -10.02 15.34
CA GLY A 55 -6.21 -8.68 15.80
C GLY A 55 -6.06 -7.66 14.67
N THR A 56 -6.42 -8.04 13.44
CA THR A 56 -6.30 -7.18 12.26
C THR A 56 -7.55 -7.26 11.37
N TYR A 57 -7.61 -6.41 10.37
CA TYR A 57 -8.54 -6.53 9.24
C TYR A 57 -7.78 -6.86 7.94
N VAL A 58 -6.63 -7.50 8.09
CA VAL A 58 -5.88 -8.06 6.96
C VAL A 58 -6.40 -9.46 6.69
N TYR A 59 -6.68 -9.74 5.44
CA TYR A 59 -7.09 -11.06 4.98
C TYR A 59 -5.95 -11.68 4.19
N GLY A 60 -5.58 -12.90 4.54
CA GLY A 60 -4.56 -13.68 3.83
C GLY A 60 -5.18 -14.75 2.94
N VAL A 61 -4.53 -15.10 1.84
CA VAL A 61 -4.88 -16.28 1.04
C VAL A 61 -4.18 -17.49 1.66
N PRO A 62 -4.93 -18.45 2.23
CA PRO A 62 -4.33 -19.64 2.81
C PRO A 62 -3.73 -20.53 1.72
N ASP A 63 -2.71 -21.30 2.06
CA ASP A 63 -2.06 -22.28 1.19
C ASP A 63 -1.46 -21.72 -0.11
N ALA A 64 -1.38 -20.40 -0.26
CA ALA A 64 -0.67 -19.79 -1.37
C ALA A 64 0.85 -19.98 -1.18
N GLN A 65 1.57 -20.29 -2.26
CA GLN A 65 3.03 -20.44 -2.24
C GLN A 65 3.76 -19.13 -1.92
N VAL A 66 3.08 -18.01 -2.08
CA VAL A 66 3.56 -16.66 -1.82
C VAL A 66 2.53 -15.89 -1.01
N ASP A 67 2.98 -14.90 -0.27
CA ASP A 67 2.07 -14.05 0.50
C ASP A 67 1.20 -13.22 -0.43
N VAL A 68 -0.10 -13.38 -0.27
CA VAL A 68 -1.13 -12.57 -0.91
C VAL A 68 -2.09 -12.10 0.17
N LEU A 69 -2.08 -10.82 0.42
CA LEU A 69 -2.83 -10.19 1.50
C LEU A 69 -3.83 -9.20 0.92
N PHE A 70 -4.96 -9.05 1.58
CA PHE A 70 -5.91 -7.99 1.25
C PHE A 70 -6.11 -7.06 2.44
N TYR A 71 -6.11 -5.76 2.17
CA TYR A 71 -6.38 -4.74 3.17
C TYR A 71 -6.94 -3.48 2.51
N HIS A 72 -8.03 -2.93 3.03
CA HIS A 72 -8.66 -1.68 2.60
C HIS A 72 -8.84 -1.57 1.07
N GLY A 73 -9.40 -2.61 0.46
CA GLY A 73 -9.76 -2.59 -0.96
C GLY A 73 -8.61 -2.91 -1.93
N TYR A 74 -7.44 -3.23 -1.40
CA TYR A 74 -6.28 -3.58 -2.23
C TYR A 74 -5.68 -4.91 -1.82
N TRP A 75 -5.18 -5.61 -2.82
CA TRP A 75 -4.33 -6.78 -2.67
C TRP A 75 -2.88 -6.35 -2.57
N TRP A 76 -2.13 -6.99 -1.70
CA TRP A 76 -0.75 -6.70 -1.38
C TRP A 76 0.08 -7.97 -1.51
N ARG A 77 1.27 -7.83 -2.09
CA ARG A 77 2.20 -8.93 -2.29
C ARG A 77 3.62 -8.48 -2.01
N PRO A 78 4.28 -9.01 -0.97
CA PRO A 78 5.72 -8.85 -0.79
C PRO A 78 6.47 -9.77 -1.76
N TYR A 79 7.52 -9.27 -2.37
CA TYR A 79 8.40 -10.05 -3.23
C TYR A 79 9.80 -9.43 -3.22
N GLU A 80 10.84 -10.21 -2.89
CA GLU A 80 12.25 -9.77 -2.84
C GLU A 80 12.46 -8.44 -2.08
N GLY A 81 11.87 -8.33 -0.89
CA GLY A 81 11.98 -7.14 -0.05
C GLY A 81 11.22 -5.91 -0.55
N ARG A 82 10.40 -6.07 -1.58
CA ARG A 82 9.57 -5.02 -2.17
C ARG A 82 8.11 -5.32 -2.00
N TRP A 83 7.30 -4.27 -2.08
CA TRP A 83 5.85 -4.40 -2.00
C TRP A 83 5.19 -4.09 -3.34
N TYR A 84 4.19 -4.88 -3.66
CA TYR A 84 3.35 -4.68 -4.83
C TYR A 84 1.90 -4.60 -4.40
N ARG A 85 1.13 -3.77 -5.09
CA ARG A 85 -0.28 -3.55 -4.83
C ARG A 85 -1.10 -3.73 -6.10
N SER A 86 -2.29 -4.30 -5.96
CA SER A 86 -3.26 -4.46 -7.04
C SER A 86 -4.69 -4.25 -6.54
N PRO A 87 -5.61 -3.75 -7.37
CA PRO A 87 -7.04 -3.79 -7.07
C PRO A 87 -7.63 -5.21 -7.21
N ARG A 88 -6.90 -6.16 -7.81
CA ARG A 88 -7.34 -7.53 -8.09
C ARG A 88 -6.29 -8.53 -7.63
N TYR A 89 -6.75 -9.71 -7.15
CA TYR A 89 -5.86 -10.78 -6.70
C TYR A 89 -5.09 -11.44 -7.85
N ASP A 90 -5.63 -11.40 -9.07
CA ASP A 90 -5.16 -12.11 -10.25
C ASP A 90 -4.33 -11.26 -11.22
N GLY A 91 -3.98 -10.01 -10.86
CA GLY A 91 -3.17 -9.21 -11.78
C GLY A 91 -3.12 -7.72 -11.51
N SER A 92 -2.57 -6.99 -12.49
CA SER A 92 -2.35 -5.55 -12.41
C SER A 92 -1.48 -5.10 -11.22
N TRP A 93 -0.52 -5.94 -10.83
CA TRP A 93 0.41 -5.65 -9.75
C TRP A 93 1.34 -4.50 -10.10
N ARG A 94 1.38 -3.49 -9.23
CA ARG A 94 2.26 -2.33 -9.37
C ARG A 94 3.15 -2.20 -8.14
N TYR A 95 4.39 -1.85 -8.36
CA TYR A 95 5.30 -1.53 -7.26
C TYR A 95 4.70 -0.46 -6.35
N PHE A 96 4.90 -0.64 -5.06
CA PHE A 96 4.45 0.30 -4.04
C PHE A 96 5.56 0.53 -3.02
N PRO A 97 5.94 1.79 -2.74
CA PRO A 97 7.01 2.11 -1.80
C PRO A 97 6.74 1.55 -0.40
N SER A 98 7.72 0.89 0.19
CA SER A 98 7.59 0.21 1.48
C SER A 98 7.14 1.15 2.61
N GLU A 99 7.58 2.40 2.58
CA GLU A 99 7.26 3.43 3.56
C GLU A 99 5.77 3.81 3.54
N ARG A 100 5.12 3.57 2.42
CA ARG A 100 3.69 3.87 2.20
C ARG A 100 2.78 2.66 2.39
N VAL A 101 3.35 1.48 2.59
CA VAL A 101 2.57 0.27 2.91
C VAL A 101 1.95 0.44 4.31
N PRO A 102 0.65 0.16 4.48
CA PRO A 102 0.02 0.23 5.79
C PRO A 102 0.79 -0.60 6.83
N ARG A 103 1.01 -0.02 8.00
CA ARG A 103 1.81 -0.65 9.06
C ARG A 103 1.26 -2.04 9.44
N VAL A 104 -0.06 -2.16 9.54
CA VAL A 104 -0.74 -3.42 9.87
C VAL A 104 -0.45 -4.53 8.85
N VAL A 105 -0.23 -4.19 7.58
CA VAL A 105 0.13 -5.16 6.52
C VAL A 105 1.61 -5.54 6.59
N ARG A 106 2.46 -4.58 6.94
CA ARG A 106 3.92 -4.76 6.97
C ARG A 106 4.41 -5.49 8.23
N GLU A 107 3.72 -5.30 9.34
CA GLU A 107 4.10 -5.79 10.67
C GLU A 107 3.18 -6.92 11.15
N LEU A 108 2.77 -7.80 10.24
CA LEU A 108 1.98 -8.98 10.62
C LEU A 108 2.78 -9.92 11.53
N PRO A 109 2.12 -10.59 12.48
CA PRO A 109 2.77 -11.62 13.30
C PRO A 109 3.44 -12.68 12.43
N PRO A 110 4.65 -13.18 12.76
CA PRO A 110 5.36 -14.17 11.94
C PRO A 110 4.54 -15.42 11.65
N GLU A 111 3.67 -15.80 12.57
CA GLU A 111 2.85 -17.02 12.53
C GLU A 111 1.62 -16.88 11.62
N TYR A 112 1.33 -15.70 11.08
CA TYR A 112 0.09 -15.50 10.31
C TYR A 112 -0.08 -16.48 9.14
N ARG A 113 1.00 -16.96 8.56
CA ARG A 113 1.00 -17.96 7.47
C ARG A 113 0.49 -19.33 7.92
N HIS A 114 0.72 -19.67 9.17
CA HIS A 114 0.34 -20.94 9.77
C HIS A 114 -0.99 -20.87 10.52
N TYR A 115 -1.57 -19.69 10.56
CA TYR A 115 -2.82 -19.48 11.27
C TYR A 115 -3.97 -20.27 10.62
N ARG A 116 -4.60 -21.09 11.44
CA ARG A 116 -5.79 -21.87 11.08
C ARG A 116 -6.98 -21.29 11.83
N PRO A 117 -7.76 -20.40 11.21
CA PRO A 117 -8.88 -19.76 11.90
C PRO A 117 -9.95 -20.77 12.28
N ALA A 118 -10.46 -20.68 13.50
CA ALA A 118 -11.59 -21.51 13.93
C ALA A 118 -12.87 -21.23 13.11
N ASN A 119 -12.99 -20.03 12.54
CA ASN A 119 -14.11 -19.64 11.69
C ASN A 119 -13.99 -20.17 10.25
N GLY A 120 -12.94 -20.96 9.97
CA GLY A 120 -12.74 -21.53 8.64
C GLY A 120 -12.28 -20.52 7.60
N ARG A 121 -12.40 -20.93 6.36
CA ARG A 121 -12.06 -20.14 5.17
C ARG A 121 -13.32 -19.40 4.71
N ILE A 122 -13.14 -18.15 4.38
CA ILE A 122 -14.20 -17.30 3.82
C ILE A 122 -14.11 -17.44 2.29
N SER A 123 -15.20 -17.80 1.65
CA SER A 123 -15.23 -17.89 0.19
C SER A 123 -14.97 -16.51 -0.42
N HIS A 124 -14.36 -16.49 -1.62
CA HIS A 124 -14.08 -15.23 -2.30
C HIS A 124 -15.34 -14.39 -2.53
N GLU A 125 -16.45 -15.04 -2.84
CA GLU A 125 -17.73 -14.38 -3.08
C GLU A 125 -18.29 -13.72 -1.82
N GLU A 126 -18.31 -14.45 -0.71
CA GLU A 126 -18.72 -13.93 0.59
C GLU A 126 -17.85 -12.77 1.05
N PHE A 127 -16.53 -12.95 0.96
CA PHE A 127 -15.55 -11.91 1.25
C PHE A 127 -15.79 -10.64 0.44
N ARG A 128 -15.96 -10.77 -0.86
CA ARG A 128 -16.16 -9.64 -1.76
C ARG A 128 -17.43 -8.85 -1.46
N ARG A 129 -18.50 -9.51 -1.00
CA ARG A 129 -19.75 -8.85 -0.60
C ARG A 129 -19.63 -8.14 0.73
N ASN A 130 -18.88 -8.66 1.66
CA ASN A 130 -19.01 -8.30 3.06
C ASN A 130 -17.82 -7.54 3.67
N TRP A 131 -16.61 -7.60 3.10
CA TRP A 131 -15.40 -7.09 3.74
C TRP A 131 -15.54 -5.62 4.22
N LYS A 132 -16.20 -4.75 3.43
CA LYS A 132 -16.45 -3.34 3.80
C LYS A 132 -17.35 -3.21 5.02
N GLY A 133 -18.37 -4.05 5.08
CA GLY A 133 -19.29 -4.11 6.22
C GLY A 133 -18.57 -4.61 7.47
N TRP A 134 -17.79 -5.68 7.33
CA TRP A 134 -17.04 -6.24 8.46
C TRP A 134 -16.03 -5.26 9.05
N GLU A 135 -15.31 -4.51 8.21
CA GLU A 135 -14.39 -3.46 8.69
C GLU A 135 -15.15 -2.34 9.41
N ARG A 136 -16.22 -1.83 8.81
CA ARG A 136 -17.00 -0.74 9.37
C ARG A 136 -17.65 -1.12 10.72
N ASP A 137 -18.19 -2.33 10.80
CA ASP A 137 -18.98 -2.80 11.94
C ASP A 137 -18.13 -3.50 13.00
N ARG A 138 -16.81 -3.51 12.83
CA ARG A 138 -15.83 -4.16 13.70
C ARG A 138 -16.22 -5.62 13.99
N HIS A 139 -16.55 -6.33 12.94
CA HIS A 139 -17.11 -7.69 13.01
C HIS A 139 -16.18 -8.67 13.74
N TRP A 140 -14.88 -8.63 13.43
CA TRP A 140 -13.90 -9.58 13.95
C TRP A 140 -13.56 -9.35 15.42
N ASP A 141 -13.57 -8.11 15.89
CA ASP A 141 -13.33 -7.77 17.31
C ASP A 141 -14.31 -8.48 18.23
N LYS A 142 -15.58 -8.57 17.85
CA LYS A 142 -16.65 -9.22 18.62
C LYS A 142 -16.48 -10.73 18.71
N HIS A 143 -15.79 -11.35 17.78
CA HIS A 143 -15.55 -12.78 17.75
C HIS A 143 -14.33 -13.19 18.59
N GLU A 144 -13.35 -12.33 18.75
CA GLU A 144 -12.21 -12.55 19.63
C GLU A 144 -12.62 -12.50 21.12
N ASP A 145 -13.41 -11.51 21.51
CA ASP A 145 -13.93 -11.37 22.89
C ASP A 145 -14.72 -12.59 23.38
N ARG A 146 -15.44 -13.29 22.50
CA ARG A 146 -16.17 -14.50 22.88
C ARG A 146 -15.27 -15.69 23.16
N ARG A 147 -14.14 -15.80 22.48
CA ARG A 147 -13.18 -16.90 22.69
C ARG A 147 -12.49 -16.77 24.03
N ASP A 148 -12.03 -15.56 24.37
CA ASP A 148 -11.38 -15.28 25.67
C ASP A 148 -12.29 -15.55 26.86
N ARG A 149 -13.60 -15.37 26.70
CA ARG A 149 -14.60 -15.71 27.75
C ARG A 149 -14.86 -17.19 27.84
N GLY A 150 -14.87 -17.93 26.73
CA GLY A 150 -15.08 -19.38 26.69
C GLY A 150 -13.94 -20.13 27.36
N ASP A 151 -12.69 -19.75 27.10
CA ASP A 151 -11.48 -20.39 27.66
C ASP A 151 -11.30 -20.11 29.16
N ARG A 152 -11.84 -19.02 29.68
CA ARG A 152 -11.85 -18.72 31.14
C ARG A 152 -12.95 -19.47 31.90
N GLY A 153 -14.04 -19.85 31.26
CA GLY A 153 -15.12 -20.61 31.87
C GLY A 153 -14.78 -22.06 32.18
N ASP A 154 -13.97 -22.68 31.32
CA ASP A 154 -13.62 -24.11 31.45
C ASP A 154 -12.52 -24.40 32.48
N ARG A 155 -11.74 -23.41 32.89
CA ARG A 155 -10.70 -23.55 33.92
C ARG A 155 -11.17 -23.37 35.36
N GLY A 156 -12.44 -23.06 35.57
CA GLY A 156 -13.00 -22.72 36.90
C GLY A 156 -13.66 -23.86 37.69
N GLU A 157 -14.02 -24.99 37.08
CA GLU A 157 -14.82 -26.04 37.73
C GLU A 157 -14.07 -27.32 38.12
N GLY A 158 -12.75 -27.36 38.05
CA GLY A 158 -11.95 -28.56 38.29
C GLY A 158 -11.38 -28.76 39.70
N HIS A 159 -11.77 -28.01 40.74
CA HIS A 159 -11.16 -28.20 42.07
C HIS A 159 -12.13 -27.88 43.23
N ARG A 160 -13.24 -28.64 43.36
CA ARG A 160 -13.88 -28.81 44.67
C ARG A 160 -14.46 -30.22 44.77
N GLY A 161 -13.72 -31.11 45.42
CA GLY A 161 -14.22 -32.42 45.78
C GLY A 161 -13.14 -33.34 46.35
N ARG A 162 -12.68 -33.10 47.54
CA ARG A 162 -12.50 -34.03 48.67
C ARG A 162 -11.57 -33.44 49.67
#